data_de54768ea5792a2e3374264a18a99a75
#
_entry.id   de54768ea5792a2e3374264a18a99a75
#
_cell.length_a   1.000
_cell.length_b   1.000
_cell.length_c   1.000
_cell.angle_alpha   90.00
_cell.angle_beta   90.00
_cell.angle_gamma   90.00
#
_symmetry.space_group_name_H-M   'P 1'
#
loop_
_entity.id
_entity.type
_entity.pdbx_description
1 polymer ?
#
loop_
_entity_poly.entity_id
_entity_poly.type
_entity_poly.pdbx_seq_one_letter_code
_entity_poly.pdbx_strand_id
1 'polypeptide(L)'
;MKIIYDIDCLLYFLKVERTDLLEDEFDRIVISNKVFNSLNNPSIPDFIKEQLNILVDKEFVKVEEISYNTDTFDIYYELINENKDQILGAGEAASIAIAIKNKGIIAYNNPDAIKDYLEKCDLKCITLEDMLNALFKKGTLSKKEFEELFSKSNNY
;
A
#
# COMPACT_ATOMS: atom_id res chain seq x y z
N MET A 1 7.70 3.19 12.97
CA MET A 1 7.73 3.77 11.60
C MET A 1 6.43 3.41 10.88
N LYS A 2 5.78 4.37 10.26
CA LYS A 2 4.52 4.12 9.55
C LYS A 2 4.80 3.48 8.19
N ILE A 3 4.04 2.44 7.85
CA ILE A 3 4.07 1.83 6.53
C ILE A 3 2.77 2.18 5.81
N ILE A 4 2.91 2.89 4.71
CA ILE A 4 1.79 3.36 3.90
C ILE A 4 1.63 2.39 2.74
N TYR A 5 0.45 1.80 2.62
CA TYR A 5 0.15 0.83 1.57
C TYR A 5 -0.57 1.50 0.41
N ASP A 6 0.00 1.34 -0.77
CA ASP A 6 -0.74 1.60 -2.00
C ASP A 6 -1.75 0.46 -2.24
N ILE A 7 -2.74 0.75 -3.10
CA ILE A 7 -3.87 -0.14 -3.36
C ILE A 7 -3.44 -1.54 -3.81
N ASP A 8 -2.48 -1.64 -4.72
CA ASP A 8 -2.09 -2.91 -5.32
C ASP A 8 -1.46 -3.87 -4.30
N CYS A 9 -0.64 -3.36 -3.41
CA CYS A 9 -0.01 -4.17 -2.36
C CYS A 9 -1.04 -4.70 -1.36
N LEU A 10 -1.97 -3.88 -0.91
CA LEU A 10 -3.01 -4.32 0.03
C LEU A 10 -4.01 -5.25 -0.65
N LEU A 11 -4.46 -4.87 -1.86
CA LEU A 11 -5.43 -5.65 -2.62
C LEU A 11 -4.96 -7.08 -2.90
N TYR A 12 -3.66 -7.27 -3.12
CA TYR A 12 -3.08 -8.61 -3.29
C TYR A 12 -3.42 -9.52 -2.11
N PHE A 13 -3.10 -9.08 -0.87
CA PHE A 13 -3.35 -9.89 0.32
C PHE A 13 -4.84 -10.14 0.59
N LEU A 14 -5.69 -9.17 0.23
CA LEU A 14 -7.14 -9.32 0.31
C LEU A 14 -7.65 -10.35 -0.70
N LYS A 15 -7.14 -10.34 -1.93
CA LYS A 15 -7.53 -11.28 -2.99
C LYS A 15 -7.10 -12.72 -2.71
N VAL A 16 -5.92 -12.92 -2.17
CA VAL A 16 -5.44 -14.26 -1.80
C VAL A 16 -5.93 -14.71 -0.43
N GLU A 17 -6.71 -13.87 0.25
CA GLU A 17 -7.29 -14.14 1.57
C GLU A 17 -6.23 -14.50 2.63
N ARG A 18 -5.08 -13.81 2.60
CA ARG A 18 -3.95 -14.01 3.51
C ARG A 18 -3.57 -12.73 4.25
N THR A 19 -4.58 -12.06 4.82
CA THR A 19 -4.34 -10.89 5.68
C THR A 19 -3.60 -11.23 6.97
N ASP A 20 -3.66 -12.49 7.39
CA ASP A 20 -2.85 -13.03 8.49
C ASP A 20 -1.36 -12.74 8.31
N LEU A 21 -0.85 -12.82 7.08
CA LEU A 21 0.55 -12.55 6.77
C LEU A 21 0.95 -11.08 7.02
N LEU A 22 0.04 -10.15 6.76
CA LEU A 22 0.25 -8.74 7.08
C LEU A 22 0.30 -8.52 8.60
N GLU A 23 -0.63 -9.12 9.31
CA GLU A 23 -0.72 -9.01 10.77
C GLU A 23 0.48 -9.66 11.48
N ASP A 24 1.08 -10.70 10.88
CA ASP A 24 2.29 -11.34 11.39
C ASP A 24 3.56 -10.48 11.20
N GLU A 25 3.62 -9.71 10.12
CA GLU A 25 4.82 -8.93 9.77
C GLU A 25 4.79 -7.50 10.30
N PHE A 26 3.61 -6.92 10.44
CA PHE A 26 3.44 -5.51 10.81
C PHE A 26 2.48 -5.35 11.97
N ASP A 27 2.75 -4.39 12.84
CA ASP A 27 1.86 -4.04 13.95
C ASP A 27 0.64 -3.25 13.46
N ARG A 28 0.84 -2.43 12.46
CA ARG A 28 -0.21 -1.56 11.88
C ARG A 28 0.23 -1.07 10.51
N ILE A 29 -0.72 -0.94 9.61
CA ILE A 29 -0.52 -0.32 8.31
C ILE A 29 -1.43 0.91 8.13
N VAL A 30 -1.02 1.80 7.25
CA VAL A 30 -1.77 3.02 6.94
C VAL A 30 -2.14 3.01 5.46
N ILE A 31 -3.38 3.39 5.16
CA ILE A 31 -3.83 3.65 3.80
C ILE A 31 -4.46 5.05 3.74
N SER A 32 -4.44 5.67 2.56
CA SER A 32 -5.14 6.93 2.36
C SER A 32 -6.65 6.72 2.25
N ASN A 33 -7.42 7.76 2.53
CA ASN A 33 -8.86 7.75 2.26
C ASN A 33 -9.17 7.49 0.77
N LYS A 34 -8.27 7.87 -0.14
CA LYS A 34 -8.42 7.61 -1.59
C LYS A 34 -8.33 6.11 -1.89
N VAL A 35 -7.36 5.42 -1.30
CA VAL A 35 -7.21 3.96 -1.40
C VAL A 35 -8.41 3.26 -0.76
N PHE A 36 -8.80 3.68 0.43
CA PHE A 36 -9.97 3.13 1.13
C PHE A 36 -11.25 3.26 0.29
N ASN A 37 -11.50 4.42 -0.28
CA ASN A 37 -12.67 4.64 -1.12
C ASN A 37 -12.63 3.79 -2.40
N SER A 38 -11.46 3.63 -3.01
CA SER A 38 -11.29 2.76 -4.18
C SER A 38 -11.59 1.30 -3.87
N LEU A 39 -11.16 0.81 -2.69
CA LEU A 39 -11.44 -0.56 -2.24
C LEU A 39 -12.90 -0.79 -1.82
N ASN A 40 -13.66 0.27 -1.57
CA ASN A 40 -15.09 0.22 -1.30
C ASN A 40 -15.98 0.54 -2.51
N ASN A 41 -15.38 0.67 -3.69
CA ASN A 41 -16.12 0.89 -4.93
C ASN A 41 -17.09 -0.29 -5.19
N PRO A 42 -18.30 -0.05 -5.75
CA PRO A 42 -19.26 -1.12 -6.06
C PRO A 42 -18.71 -2.24 -6.96
N SER A 43 -17.67 -1.97 -7.77
CA SER A 43 -17.03 -2.97 -8.61
C SER A 43 -16.15 -3.96 -7.85
N ILE A 44 -15.78 -3.66 -6.60
CA ILE A 44 -14.97 -4.54 -5.77
C ILE A 44 -15.84 -5.64 -5.15
N PRO A 45 -15.41 -6.92 -5.21
CA PRO A 45 -16.16 -8.03 -4.60
C PRO A 45 -16.38 -7.84 -3.09
N ASP A 46 -17.52 -8.28 -2.61
CA ASP A 46 -17.91 -8.11 -1.21
C ASP A 46 -16.92 -8.77 -0.23
N PHE A 47 -16.34 -9.91 -0.57
CA PHE A 47 -15.38 -10.60 0.32
C PHE A 47 -14.11 -9.77 0.57
N ILE A 48 -13.70 -8.94 -0.39
CA ILE A 48 -12.57 -8.01 -0.24
C ILE A 48 -12.94 -6.87 0.70
N LYS A 49 -14.13 -6.29 0.50
CA LYS A 49 -14.63 -5.21 1.37
C LYS A 49 -14.80 -5.66 2.81
N GLU A 50 -15.32 -6.85 3.02
CA GLU A 50 -15.52 -7.45 4.35
C GLU A 50 -14.19 -7.63 5.09
N GLN A 51 -13.17 -8.18 4.42
CA GLN A 51 -11.84 -8.33 4.99
C GLN A 51 -11.22 -6.97 5.35
N LEU A 52 -11.32 -5.98 4.46
CA LEU A 52 -10.82 -4.63 4.71
C LEU A 52 -11.49 -4.01 5.93
N ASN A 53 -12.82 -4.11 6.03
CA ASN A 53 -13.57 -3.55 7.16
C ASN A 53 -13.19 -4.22 8.48
N ILE A 54 -12.96 -5.54 8.48
CA ILE A 54 -12.46 -6.25 9.66
C ILE A 54 -11.10 -5.69 10.11
N LEU A 55 -10.18 -5.46 9.17
CA LEU A 55 -8.86 -4.91 9.47
C LEU A 55 -8.92 -3.46 10.00
N VAL A 56 -9.85 -2.67 9.49
CA VAL A 56 -10.11 -1.31 9.97
C VAL A 56 -10.73 -1.35 11.37
N ASP A 57 -11.72 -2.20 11.62
CA ASP A 57 -12.38 -2.33 12.91
C ASP A 57 -11.43 -2.84 14.02
N LYS A 58 -10.46 -3.66 13.66
CA LYS A 58 -9.37 -4.09 14.55
C LYS A 58 -8.32 -3.00 14.80
N GLU A 59 -8.41 -1.87 14.14
CA GLU A 59 -7.40 -0.82 14.14
C GLU A 59 -6.03 -1.26 13.59
N PHE A 60 -5.97 -2.37 12.87
CA PHE A 60 -4.78 -2.80 12.14
C PHE A 60 -4.53 -1.93 10.91
N VAL A 61 -5.59 -1.63 10.15
CA VAL A 61 -5.56 -0.69 9.04
C VAL A 61 -6.09 0.66 9.53
N LYS A 62 -5.22 1.66 9.52
CA LYS A 62 -5.60 3.05 9.79
C LYS A 62 -5.82 3.78 8.47
N VAL A 63 -6.95 4.44 8.33
CA VAL A 63 -7.26 5.31 7.19
C VAL A 63 -6.84 6.73 7.53
N GLU A 64 -5.90 7.30 6.78
CA GLU A 64 -5.53 8.72 6.88
C GLU A 64 -6.23 9.54 5.81
N GLU A 65 -6.90 10.59 6.24
CA GLU A 65 -7.55 11.54 5.37
C GLU A 65 -6.59 12.63 4.92
N ILE A 66 -6.62 12.97 3.62
CA ILE A 66 -5.90 14.12 3.10
C ILE A 66 -6.86 15.30 3.08
N SER A 67 -6.70 16.20 4.05
CA SER A 67 -7.56 17.35 4.24
C SER A 67 -6.99 18.61 3.58
N TYR A 68 -7.86 19.46 3.04
CA TYR A 68 -7.49 20.78 2.53
C TYR A 68 -6.75 21.60 3.59
N ASN A 69 -5.89 22.51 3.13
CA ASN A 69 -5.07 23.38 3.98
C ASN A 69 -4.08 22.64 4.91
N THR A 70 -3.59 21.48 4.45
CA THR A 70 -2.52 20.73 5.12
C THR A 70 -1.32 20.60 4.20
N ASP A 71 -0.12 20.42 4.77
CA ASP A 71 1.09 20.16 3.99
C ASP A 71 0.96 18.87 3.15
N THR A 72 0.29 17.86 3.68
CA THR A 72 0.03 16.61 2.96
C THR A 72 -0.82 16.86 1.71
N PHE A 73 -1.83 17.71 1.80
CA PHE A 73 -2.64 18.07 0.65
C PHE A 73 -1.82 18.84 -0.41
N ASP A 74 -0.95 19.73 0.01
CA ASP A 74 -0.08 20.47 -0.91
C ASP A 74 0.84 19.53 -1.69
N ILE A 75 1.44 18.57 -1.00
CA ILE A 75 2.26 17.51 -1.64
C ILE A 75 1.42 16.69 -2.62
N TYR A 76 0.25 16.26 -2.20
CA TYR A 76 -0.70 15.51 -3.03
C TYR A 76 -1.08 16.28 -4.30
N TYR A 77 -1.40 17.55 -4.15
CA TYR A 77 -1.79 18.42 -5.26
C TYR A 77 -0.65 18.59 -6.28
N GLU A 78 0.58 18.81 -5.79
CA GLU A 78 1.77 18.88 -6.66
C GLU A 78 1.99 17.58 -7.42
N LEU A 79 1.88 16.43 -6.77
CA LEU A 79 2.07 15.12 -7.41
C LEU A 79 1.08 14.87 -8.54
N ILE A 80 -0.17 15.32 -8.40
CA ILE A 80 -1.19 15.16 -9.44
C ILE A 80 -0.98 16.14 -10.60
N ASN A 81 -0.60 17.38 -10.32
CA ASN A 81 -0.61 18.46 -11.32
C ASN A 81 0.72 18.70 -12.02
N GLU A 82 1.85 18.47 -11.36
CA GLU A 82 3.18 18.85 -11.89
C GLU A 82 3.85 17.72 -12.68
N ASN A 83 3.35 16.51 -12.57
CA ASN A 83 3.96 15.36 -13.23
C ASN A 83 3.41 15.14 -14.63
N LYS A 84 3.94 15.89 -15.59
CA LYS A 84 3.48 15.85 -17.00
C LYS A 84 3.83 14.55 -17.72
N ASP A 85 4.87 13.83 -17.26
CA ASP A 85 5.40 12.64 -17.93
C ASP A 85 4.87 11.34 -17.33
N GLN A 86 4.32 11.37 -16.11
CA GLN A 86 3.75 10.23 -15.42
C GLN A 86 2.40 10.61 -14.82
N ILE A 87 1.34 9.99 -15.29
CA ILE A 87 0.01 10.17 -14.71
C ILE A 87 -0.08 9.30 -13.47
N LEU A 88 0.06 9.91 -12.30
CA LEU A 88 -0.22 9.24 -11.03
C LEU A 88 -1.73 9.25 -10.78
N GLY A 89 -2.28 8.09 -10.40
CA GLY A 89 -3.65 8.01 -9.91
C GLY A 89 -3.80 8.72 -8.56
N ALA A 90 -5.04 9.07 -8.21
CA ALA A 90 -5.31 9.75 -6.94
C ALA A 90 -4.87 8.93 -5.71
N GLY A 91 -5.04 7.60 -5.74
CA GLY A 91 -4.59 6.71 -4.68
C GLY A 91 -3.08 6.67 -4.54
N GLU A 92 -2.36 6.56 -5.65
CA GLU A 92 -0.90 6.55 -5.69
C GLU A 92 -0.32 7.87 -5.15
N ALA A 93 -0.82 9.00 -5.66
CA ALA A 93 -0.39 10.32 -5.22
C ALA A 93 -0.67 10.54 -3.72
N ALA A 94 -1.82 10.10 -3.24
CA ALA A 94 -2.18 10.17 -1.83
C ALA A 94 -1.24 9.34 -0.94
N SER A 95 -0.93 8.11 -1.36
CA SER A 95 -0.01 7.22 -0.64
C SER A 95 1.40 7.82 -0.55
N ILE A 96 1.91 8.35 -1.65
CA ILE A 96 3.22 9.01 -1.71
C ILE A 96 3.23 10.26 -0.81
N ALA A 97 2.19 11.10 -0.88
CA ALA A 97 2.10 12.31 -0.07
C ALA A 97 2.12 12.01 1.43
N ILE A 98 1.36 11.00 1.87
CA ILE A 98 1.35 10.56 3.27
C ILE A 98 2.71 10.01 3.67
N ALA A 99 3.36 9.22 2.81
CA ALA A 99 4.69 8.66 3.08
C ALA A 99 5.73 9.77 3.25
N ILE A 100 5.73 10.76 2.38
CA ILE A 100 6.63 11.94 2.45
C ILE A 100 6.41 12.69 3.76
N LYS A 101 5.17 13.02 4.08
CA LYS A 101 4.84 13.80 5.28
C LYS A 101 5.25 13.09 6.56
N ASN A 102 5.08 11.78 6.63
CA ASN A 102 5.37 10.99 7.82
C ASN A 102 6.81 10.44 7.85
N LYS A 103 7.62 10.69 6.83
CA LYS A 103 8.94 10.06 6.66
C LYS A 103 8.87 8.54 6.84
N GLY A 104 7.81 7.96 6.29
CA GLY A 104 7.49 6.55 6.41
C GLY A 104 8.08 5.69 5.31
N ILE A 105 7.59 4.46 5.26
CA ILE A 105 7.91 3.50 4.20
C ILE A 105 6.66 3.35 3.34
N ILE A 106 6.81 3.36 2.03
CA ILE A 106 5.71 3.07 1.11
C ILE A 106 5.80 1.61 0.64
N ALA A 107 4.68 0.89 0.73
CA ALA A 107 4.50 -0.41 0.10
C ALA A 107 3.92 -0.19 -1.31
N TYR A 108 4.76 -0.38 -2.33
CA TYR A 108 4.44 -0.03 -3.71
C TYR A 108 5.11 -0.99 -4.69
N ASN A 109 4.33 -1.57 -5.60
CA ASN A 109 4.80 -2.67 -6.45
C ASN A 109 5.69 -2.27 -7.63
N ASN A 110 5.66 -1.02 -8.04
CA ASN A 110 6.46 -0.56 -9.17
C ASN A 110 7.37 0.61 -8.77
N PRO A 111 8.42 0.36 -7.96
CA PRO A 111 9.29 1.42 -7.45
C PRO A 111 9.97 2.25 -8.55
N ASP A 112 10.20 1.67 -9.73
CA ASP A 112 10.80 2.41 -10.86
C ASP A 112 9.90 3.54 -11.34
N ALA A 113 8.58 3.38 -11.25
CA ALA A 113 7.63 4.42 -11.65
C ALA A 113 7.66 5.65 -10.72
N ILE A 114 8.13 5.49 -9.49
CA ILE A 114 8.20 6.58 -8.49
C ILE A 114 9.64 6.84 -8.02
N LYS A 115 10.62 6.36 -8.76
CA LYS A 115 12.04 6.41 -8.40
C LYS A 115 12.50 7.82 -8.04
N ASP A 116 12.12 8.81 -8.84
CA ASP A 116 12.52 10.20 -8.63
C ASP A 116 12.01 10.75 -7.29
N TYR A 117 10.80 10.35 -6.90
CA TYR A 117 10.25 10.73 -5.60
C TYR A 117 10.93 10.01 -4.44
N LEU A 118 11.27 8.73 -4.63
CA LEU A 118 12.00 7.96 -3.63
C LEU A 118 13.35 8.59 -3.33
N GLU A 119 14.09 8.95 -4.37
CA GLU A 119 15.41 9.57 -4.26
C GLU A 119 15.33 11.00 -3.70
N LYS A 120 14.47 11.84 -4.29
CA LYS A 120 14.33 13.26 -3.91
C LYS A 120 13.84 13.44 -2.47
N CYS A 121 12.98 12.55 -2.00
CA CYS A 121 12.34 12.67 -0.68
C CYS A 121 12.92 11.70 0.35
N ASP A 122 13.97 10.94 -0.01
CA ASP A 122 14.59 9.92 0.85
C ASP A 122 13.56 8.93 1.43
N LEU A 123 12.65 8.47 0.57
CA LEU A 123 11.63 7.50 0.94
C LEU A 123 12.13 6.07 0.74
N LYS A 124 11.81 5.22 1.69
CA LYS A 124 11.99 3.77 1.56
C LYS A 124 10.76 3.15 0.91
N CYS A 125 11.00 2.21 0.02
CA CYS A 125 9.94 1.45 -0.64
C CYS A 125 10.14 -0.04 -0.36
N ILE A 126 9.05 -0.74 -0.07
CA ILE A 126 9.00 -2.20 -0.03
C ILE A 126 8.03 -2.68 -1.09
N THR A 127 8.43 -3.69 -1.83
CA THR A 127 7.57 -4.32 -2.83
C THR A 127 6.86 -5.53 -2.24
N LEU A 128 5.86 -6.04 -2.94
CA LEU A 128 5.21 -7.31 -2.58
C LEU A 128 6.20 -8.46 -2.54
N GLU A 129 7.15 -8.50 -3.48
CA GLU A 129 8.22 -9.49 -3.51
C GLU A 129 9.10 -9.41 -2.26
N ASP A 130 9.49 -8.20 -1.84
CA ASP A 130 10.26 -7.99 -0.61
C ASP A 130 9.52 -8.53 0.62
N MET A 131 8.22 -8.28 0.69
CA MET A 131 7.37 -8.77 1.80
C MET A 131 7.29 -10.30 1.82
N LEU A 132 7.05 -10.93 0.68
CA LEU A 132 6.98 -12.40 0.59
C LEU A 132 8.34 -13.04 0.91
N ASN A 133 9.45 -12.46 0.45
CA ASN A 133 10.79 -12.93 0.78
C ASN A 133 11.08 -12.81 2.29
N ALA A 134 10.68 -11.72 2.93
CA ALA A 134 10.84 -11.54 4.36
C ALA A 134 10.07 -12.58 5.17
N LEU A 135 8.82 -12.84 4.79
CA LEU A 135 7.98 -13.88 5.42
C LEU A 135 8.56 -15.29 5.24
N PHE A 136 9.11 -15.59 4.08
CA PHE A 136 9.78 -16.87 3.82
C PHE A 136 11.06 -17.02 4.66
N LYS A 137 11.91 -16.01 4.70
CA LYS A 137 13.16 -16.02 5.49
C LYS A 137 12.89 -16.14 6.99
N LYS A 138 11.79 -15.54 7.46
CA LYS A 138 11.36 -15.62 8.87
C LYS A 138 10.78 -16.97 9.24
N GLY A 139 10.47 -17.83 8.26
CA GLY A 139 9.86 -19.14 8.47
C GLY A 139 8.34 -19.12 8.59
N THR A 140 7.69 -17.98 8.40
CA THR A 140 6.22 -17.84 8.41
C THR A 140 5.57 -18.57 7.23
N LEU A 141 6.24 -18.56 6.07
CA LEU A 141 5.81 -19.27 4.88
C LEU A 141 6.69 -20.50 4.63
N SER A 142 6.07 -21.65 4.30
CA SER A 142 6.78 -22.78 3.74
C SER A 142 7.25 -22.45 2.31
N LYS A 143 8.19 -23.23 1.78
CA LYS A 143 8.67 -23.07 0.40
C LYS A 143 7.50 -23.19 -0.60
N LYS A 144 6.60 -24.15 -0.40
CA LYS A 144 5.43 -24.36 -1.25
C LYS A 144 4.49 -23.15 -1.22
N GLU A 145 4.16 -22.66 -0.03
CA GLU A 145 3.32 -21.48 0.14
C GLU A 145 3.95 -20.24 -0.51
N PHE A 146 5.26 -20.04 -0.31
CA PHE A 146 6.00 -18.95 -0.94
C PHE A 146 5.92 -19.00 -2.47
N GLU A 147 6.17 -20.17 -3.06
CA GLU A 147 6.13 -20.34 -4.52
C GLU A 147 4.73 -20.10 -5.08
N GLU A 148 3.68 -20.57 -4.41
CA GLU A 148 2.29 -20.34 -4.81
C GLU A 148 1.92 -18.85 -4.76
N LEU A 149 2.24 -18.16 -3.67
CA LEU A 149 1.97 -16.74 -3.50
C LEU A 149 2.80 -15.89 -4.45
N PHE A 150 4.08 -16.22 -4.63
CA PHE A 150 4.96 -15.51 -5.54
C PHE A 150 4.48 -15.62 -7.00
N SER A 151 4.04 -16.79 -7.43
CA SER A 151 3.47 -16.96 -8.78
C SER A 151 2.21 -16.13 -9.00
N LYS A 152 1.36 -15.98 -7.99
CA LYS A 152 0.17 -15.13 -8.03
C LYS A 152 0.51 -13.64 -8.05
N SER A 153 1.62 -13.23 -7.42
CA SER A 153 2.04 -11.82 -7.37
C SER A 153 2.37 -11.24 -8.75
N ASN A 154 2.84 -12.08 -9.67
CA ASN A 154 3.15 -11.68 -11.05
C ASN A 154 1.92 -11.40 -11.92
N ASN A 155 0.72 -11.71 -11.43
CA ASN A 155 -0.56 -11.52 -12.13
C ASN A 155 -1.36 -10.31 -11.63
N TYR A 156 -0.77 -9.48 -10.75
CA TYR A 156 -1.44 -8.33 -10.15
C TYR A 156 -0.66 -7.04 -10.33
#